data_099fa1992c89ef26fe3b3d1983718fe0
#
_entry.id   099fa1992c89ef26fe3b3d1983718fe0
#
_cell.length_a   1.000
_cell.length_b   1.000
_cell.length_c   1.000
_cell.angle_alpha   90.00
_cell.angle_beta   90.00
_cell.angle_gamma   90.00
#
_symmetry.space_group_name_H-M   'P 1'
#
loop_
_entity.id
_entity.type
_entity.pdbx_description
1 polymer ?
#
loop_
_entity_poly.entity_id
_entity_poly.type
_entity_poly.pdbx_seq_one_letter_code
_entity_poly.pdbx_strand_id
1 'polypeptide(L)'
;MSFDPETATFLVAGPVRIHPRVLRAMSLPSLNHRGEYFHGIMAEIRELLPVLFGVSGAQTVLSGSGTAGLEAMYAGLLRKEGRTIVVSNGNFGERSDQIARRYSDRVTTITAPWGHPLDVEAVRAELERGDVRAFCAVYNETSVGLRNDLARIAPAVRKSGALFLVDGISAVAGIPCPIAEWGIDALVAGSQKGLAAPAGLAMVHLSERAVGELAPRTFYLDLASHLASGRKNDTPWTPAVPLFLALREALLLLREETLEGRLARTRELAEATRAAVAALGLELFPDPRYASDTVTAIRNPPGLEDAEVRKVLQNRYNILLQGGQGALTGKIFRIGHMGIASYADLLITFAGLERILAKAGRLPRPGAGVGAIVERMPGA
;
A
#
# COMPACT_ATOMS: atom_id res chain seq x y z
N MET A 1 21.23 9.28 22.83
CA MET A 1 21.66 8.22 21.90
C MET A 1 21.52 8.78 20.49
N SER A 2 22.42 8.46 19.57
CA SER A 2 22.21 8.73 18.14
C SER A 2 21.23 7.70 17.56
N PHE A 3 20.49 8.06 16.53
CA PHE A 3 19.65 7.12 15.78
C PHE A 3 20.47 5.93 15.26
N ASP A 4 19.99 4.72 15.55
CA ASP A 4 20.58 3.47 15.05
C ASP A 4 19.54 2.73 14.19
N PRO A 5 19.73 2.65 12.87
CA PRO A 5 18.79 2.02 11.96
C PRO A 5 18.66 0.50 12.16
N GLU A 6 19.64 -0.17 12.75
CA GLU A 6 19.64 -1.63 12.93
C GLU A 6 18.67 -2.07 14.04
N THR A 7 18.58 -1.26 15.09
CA THR A 7 17.75 -1.56 16.29
C THR A 7 16.51 -0.69 16.42
N ALA A 8 16.26 0.20 15.44
CA ALA A 8 15.14 1.14 15.51
C ALA A 8 13.78 0.44 15.52
N THR A 9 12.87 0.94 16.37
CA THR A 9 11.45 0.68 16.21
C THR A 9 10.98 1.37 14.93
N PHE A 10 10.58 0.57 13.94
CA PHE A 10 10.36 1.03 12.57
C PHE A 10 8.89 0.91 12.18
N LEU A 11 8.12 1.99 12.32
CA LEU A 11 6.69 2.05 12.01
C LEU A 11 6.38 3.02 10.85
N VAL A 12 7.18 2.92 9.78
CA VAL A 12 6.98 3.66 8.54
C VAL A 12 5.91 2.98 7.70
N ALA A 13 5.04 3.76 7.06
CA ALA A 13 3.97 3.25 6.19
C ALA A 13 4.45 2.73 4.80
N GLY A 14 5.72 2.40 4.70
CA GLY A 14 6.40 1.83 3.53
C GLY A 14 7.54 2.70 3.01
N PRO A 15 8.72 2.06 2.72
CA PRO A 15 9.01 0.64 2.94
C PRO A 15 8.83 0.23 4.41
N VAL A 16 8.32 -0.97 4.65
CA VAL A 16 8.11 -1.49 6.00
C VAL A 16 9.30 -2.32 6.48
N ARG A 17 9.37 -2.62 7.79
CA ARG A 17 10.38 -3.51 8.33
C ARG A 17 10.22 -4.93 7.77
N ILE A 18 11.33 -5.53 7.35
CA ILE A 18 11.39 -6.80 6.64
C ILE A 18 11.73 -7.92 7.63
N HIS A 19 11.10 -9.08 7.47
CA HIS A 19 11.37 -10.26 8.30
C HIS A 19 12.79 -10.80 8.05
N PRO A 20 13.55 -11.23 9.07
CA PRO A 20 14.92 -11.74 8.92
C PRO A 20 15.07 -12.91 7.93
N ARG A 21 14.07 -13.78 7.78
CA ARG A 21 14.07 -14.86 6.75
C ARG A 21 14.16 -14.26 5.34
N VAL A 22 13.39 -13.20 5.07
CA VAL A 22 13.37 -12.50 3.77
C VAL A 22 14.72 -11.83 3.49
N LEU A 23 15.32 -11.19 4.50
CA LEU A 23 16.66 -10.59 4.37
C LEU A 23 17.73 -11.64 4.07
N ARG A 24 17.71 -12.79 4.74
CA ARG A 24 18.62 -13.90 4.45
C ARG A 24 18.48 -14.43 3.03
N ALA A 25 17.26 -14.50 2.49
CA ALA A 25 17.05 -14.93 1.11
C ALA A 25 17.76 -14.03 0.09
N MET A 26 17.90 -12.73 0.37
CA MET A 26 18.64 -11.80 -0.51
C MET A 26 20.14 -12.01 -0.52
N SER A 27 20.71 -12.61 0.51
CA SER A 27 22.16 -12.80 0.64
C SER A 27 22.67 -14.11 0.03
N LEU A 28 21.82 -14.84 -0.68
CA LEU A 28 22.24 -16.04 -1.40
C LEU A 28 23.21 -15.68 -2.55
N PRO A 29 24.12 -16.61 -2.92
CA PRO A 29 25.02 -16.41 -4.04
C PRO A 29 24.29 -16.06 -5.35
N SER A 30 25.00 -15.42 -6.28
CA SER A 30 24.47 -15.11 -7.60
C SER A 30 23.96 -16.36 -8.32
N LEU A 31 22.79 -16.26 -8.93
CA LEU A 31 22.13 -17.33 -9.67
C LEU A 31 22.07 -17.01 -11.15
N ASN A 32 22.17 -18.03 -11.99
CA ASN A 32 21.78 -17.92 -13.40
C ASN A 32 20.27 -17.79 -13.51
N HIS A 33 19.80 -16.59 -13.85
CA HIS A 33 18.35 -16.32 -13.98
C HIS A 33 17.66 -17.02 -15.16
N ARG A 34 18.42 -17.69 -16.04
CA ARG A 34 17.92 -18.57 -17.13
C ARG A 34 18.12 -20.06 -16.82
N GLY A 35 18.53 -20.39 -15.60
CA GLY A 35 18.76 -21.76 -15.17
C GLY A 35 17.56 -22.37 -14.47
N GLU A 36 17.53 -23.70 -14.40
CA GLU A 36 16.43 -24.49 -13.77
C GLU A 36 16.12 -24.06 -12.36
N TYR A 37 17.14 -23.71 -11.57
CA TYR A 37 16.93 -23.29 -10.19
C TYR A 37 16.07 -22.00 -10.09
N PHE A 38 16.38 -21.00 -10.93
CA PHE A 38 15.59 -19.78 -10.94
C PHE A 38 14.18 -20.00 -11.54
N HIS A 39 14.06 -20.85 -12.55
CA HIS A 39 12.74 -21.26 -13.08
C HIS A 39 11.88 -21.94 -12.00
N GLY A 40 12.49 -22.76 -11.12
CA GLY A 40 11.81 -23.33 -9.97
C GLY A 40 11.29 -22.25 -8.99
N ILE A 41 12.10 -21.24 -8.70
CA ILE A 41 11.68 -20.08 -7.87
C ILE A 41 10.52 -19.33 -8.52
N MET A 42 10.58 -19.09 -9.82
CA MET A 42 9.49 -18.43 -10.55
C MET A 42 8.22 -19.24 -10.57
N ALA A 43 8.32 -20.58 -10.67
CA ALA A 43 7.15 -21.47 -10.55
C ALA A 43 6.48 -21.33 -9.18
N GLU A 44 7.27 -21.39 -8.09
CA GLU A 44 6.74 -21.21 -6.73
C GLU A 44 6.12 -19.81 -6.54
N ILE A 45 6.76 -18.74 -7.02
CA ILE A 45 6.18 -17.39 -6.96
C ILE A 45 4.84 -17.37 -7.68
N ARG A 46 4.74 -17.93 -8.88
CA ARG A 46 3.50 -17.98 -9.65
C ARG A 46 2.38 -18.72 -8.92
N GLU A 47 2.69 -19.81 -8.21
CA GLU A 47 1.74 -20.57 -7.39
C GLU A 47 1.30 -19.81 -6.13
N LEU A 48 2.14 -18.91 -5.63
CA LEU A 48 1.90 -18.14 -4.41
C LEU A 48 1.22 -16.78 -4.66
N LEU A 49 1.30 -16.22 -5.88
CA LEU A 49 0.64 -14.94 -6.19
C LEU A 49 -0.88 -14.94 -5.92
N PRO A 50 -1.63 -16.02 -6.19
CA PRO A 50 -3.05 -16.09 -5.82
C PRO A 50 -3.30 -15.91 -4.31
N VAL A 51 -2.38 -16.34 -3.44
CA VAL A 51 -2.47 -16.12 -1.99
C VAL A 51 -2.36 -14.63 -1.66
N LEU A 52 -1.46 -13.90 -2.35
CA LEU A 52 -1.29 -12.46 -2.15
C LEU A 52 -2.54 -11.67 -2.56
N PHE A 53 -3.13 -12.00 -3.70
CA PHE A 53 -4.26 -11.26 -4.25
C PHE A 53 -5.63 -11.78 -3.74
N GLY A 54 -5.68 -12.94 -3.08
CA GLY A 54 -6.93 -13.58 -2.67
C GLY A 54 -7.79 -14.05 -3.86
N VAL A 55 -7.21 -14.16 -5.06
CA VAL A 55 -7.91 -14.55 -6.28
C VAL A 55 -6.92 -15.13 -7.29
N SER A 56 -7.38 -16.13 -8.06
CA SER A 56 -6.64 -16.64 -9.22
C SER A 56 -6.82 -15.72 -10.44
N GLY A 57 -5.91 -15.78 -11.40
CA GLY A 57 -5.98 -14.99 -12.62
C GLY A 57 -4.62 -14.81 -13.29
N ALA A 58 -4.55 -13.91 -14.27
CA ALA A 58 -3.31 -13.53 -14.90
C ALA A 58 -2.52 -12.60 -13.95
N GLN A 59 -1.44 -13.12 -13.39
CA GLN A 59 -0.61 -12.42 -12.42
C GLN A 59 0.84 -12.46 -12.84
N THR A 60 1.55 -11.35 -12.62
CA THR A 60 2.98 -11.24 -12.99
C THR A 60 3.74 -10.35 -12.01
N VAL A 61 5.07 -10.42 -12.08
CA VAL A 61 5.99 -9.62 -11.28
C VAL A 61 6.92 -8.84 -12.20
N LEU A 62 7.06 -7.54 -11.93
CA LEU A 62 8.00 -6.66 -12.63
C LEU A 62 9.13 -6.24 -11.69
N SER A 63 10.37 -6.18 -12.22
CA SER A 63 11.46 -5.46 -11.56
C SER A 63 11.20 -3.97 -11.67
N GLY A 64 10.86 -3.34 -10.55
CA GLY A 64 10.48 -1.93 -10.45
C GLY A 64 9.61 -1.69 -9.22
N SER A 65 9.49 -0.44 -8.79
CA SER A 65 8.61 -0.12 -7.67
C SER A 65 7.12 -0.28 -8.04
N GLY A 66 6.22 -0.19 -7.05
CA GLY A 66 4.78 -0.16 -7.32
C GLY A 66 4.37 0.89 -8.35
N THR A 67 5.08 2.03 -8.41
CA THR A 67 4.86 3.06 -9.45
C THR A 67 5.15 2.53 -10.85
N ALA A 68 6.18 1.70 -11.02
CA ALA A 68 6.45 1.05 -12.31
C ALA A 68 5.31 0.08 -12.70
N GLY A 69 4.76 -0.66 -11.74
CA GLY A 69 3.57 -1.49 -11.96
C GLY A 69 2.34 -0.68 -12.35
N LEU A 70 2.11 0.46 -11.70
CA LEU A 70 1.02 1.38 -12.02
C LEU A 70 1.17 1.96 -13.43
N GLU A 71 2.38 2.36 -13.79
CA GLU A 71 2.69 2.86 -15.14
C GLU A 71 2.54 1.76 -16.19
N ALA A 72 3.00 0.52 -15.92
CA ALA A 72 2.80 -0.63 -16.79
C ALA A 72 1.31 -0.91 -17.04
N MET A 73 0.50 -0.86 -15.99
CA MET A 73 -0.96 -1.04 -16.07
C MET A 73 -1.61 0.03 -16.95
N TYR A 74 -1.27 1.30 -16.73
CA TYR A 74 -1.84 2.41 -17.51
C TYR A 74 -1.33 2.41 -18.95
N ALA A 75 -0.06 2.17 -19.17
CA ALA A 75 0.50 2.05 -20.52
C ALA A 75 -0.17 0.92 -21.33
N GLY A 76 -0.44 -0.22 -20.70
CA GLY A 76 -1.06 -1.38 -21.34
C GLY A 76 -2.57 -1.21 -21.58
N LEU A 77 -3.30 -0.55 -20.68
CA LEU A 77 -4.76 -0.58 -20.67
C LEU A 77 -5.44 0.75 -21.02
N LEU A 78 -4.83 1.90 -20.81
CA LEU A 78 -5.42 3.17 -21.23
C LEU A 78 -5.32 3.35 -22.73
N ARG A 79 -6.20 4.17 -23.29
CA ARG A 79 -6.24 4.51 -24.72
C ARG A 79 -6.27 6.04 -24.88
N LYS A 80 -5.61 6.55 -25.92
CA LYS A 80 -5.57 7.98 -26.18
C LYS A 80 -6.97 8.56 -26.40
N GLU A 81 -7.77 7.87 -27.19
CA GLU A 81 -9.08 8.34 -27.61
C GLU A 81 -10.18 8.09 -26.57
N GLY A 82 -9.97 7.12 -25.66
CA GLY A 82 -10.95 6.75 -24.66
C GLY A 82 -10.96 7.71 -23.47
N ARG A 83 -12.15 8.03 -22.97
CA ARG A 83 -12.28 8.82 -21.75
C ARG A 83 -11.85 7.99 -20.53
N THR A 84 -10.94 8.54 -19.75
CA THR A 84 -10.43 7.95 -18.52
C THR A 84 -10.89 8.81 -17.34
N ILE A 85 -11.50 8.20 -16.34
CA ILE A 85 -11.80 8.88 -15.07
C ILE A 85 -10.72 8.48 -14.05
N VAL A 86 -10.14 9.47 -13.39
CA VAL A 86 -9.22 9.27 -12.25
C VAL A 86 -9.82 9.92 -11.02
N VAL A 87 -9.80 9.23 -9.88
CA VAL A 87 -10.21 9.81 -8.60
C VAL A 87 -9.00 10.12 -7.73
N SER A 88 -9.02 11.29 -7.04
CA SER A 88 -7.91 11.76 -6.24
C SER A 88 -8.35 12.49 -4.98
N ASN A 89 -7.83 12.05 -3.83
CA ASN A 89 -8.01 12.69 -2.53
C ASN A 89 -6.74 12.64 -1.68
N GLY A 90 -5.57 12.58 -2.36
CA GLY A 90 -4.26 12.59 -1.74
C GLY A 90 -3.14 12.49 -2.77
N ASN A 91 -1.90 12.41 -2.28
CA ASN A 91 -0.69 12.46 -3.09
C ASN A 91 -0.57 11.31 -4.11
N PHE A 92 -1.10 10.12 -3.78
CA PHE A 92 -1.05 8.97 -4.69
C PHE A 92 -2.15 9.05 -5.76
N GLY A 93 -3.31 9.63 -5.44
CA GLY A 93 -4.33 9.98 -6.41
C GLY A 93 -3.82 11.00 -7.43
N GLU A 94 -3.11 12.04 -6.98
CA GLU A 94 -2.47 13.02 -7.88
C GLU A 94 -1.40 12.38 -8.78
N ARG A 95 -0.59 11.45 -8.23
CA ARG A 95 0.36 10.67 -9.03
C ARG A 95 -0.33 9.81 -10.07
N SER A 96 -1.43 9.15 -9.69
CA SER A 96 -2.26 8.35 -10.59
C SER A 96 -2.75 9.19 -11.78
N ASP A 97 -3.26 10.40 -11.51
CA ASP A 97 -3.68 11.36 -12.54
C ASP A 97 -2.52 11.75 -13.47
N GLN A 98 -1.37 12.10 -12.91
CA GLN A 98 -0.17 12.47 -13.68
C GLN A 98 0.29 11.36 -14.62
N ILE A 99 0.24 10.09 -14.18
CA ILE A 99 0.60 8.94 -15.02
C ILE A 99 -0.48 8.71 -16.07
N ALA A 100 -1.77 8.74 -15.71
CA ALA A 100 -2.87 8.53 -16.63
C ALA A 100 -2.83 9.50 -17.82
N ARG A 101 -2.53 10.77 -17.57
CA ARG A 101 -2.39 11.81 -18.62
C ARG A 101 -1.24 11.59 -19.61
N ARG A 102 -0.30 10.69 -19.33
CA ARG A 102 0.72 10.28 -20.30
C ARG A 102 0.19 9.28 -21.31
N TYR A 103 -0.87 8.55 -20.98
CA TYR A 103 -1.40 7.43 -21.75
C TYR A 103 -2.84 7.63 -22.25
N SER A 104 -3.53 8.69 -21.81
CA SER A 104 -4.86 9.08 -22.24
C SER A 104 -4.93 10.61 -22.44
N ASP A 105 -5.46 11.05 -23.58
CA ASP A 105 -5.63 12.47 -23.91
C ASP A 105 -6.94 13.05 -23.30
N ARG A 106 -7.87 12.18 -22.85
CA ARG A 106 -9.19 12.53 -22.30
C ARG A 106 -9.33 12.08 -20.86
N VAL A 107 -8.57 12.71 -19.95
CA VAL A 107 -8.62 12.41 -18.50
C VAL A 107 -9.53 13.40 -17.78
N THR A 108 -10.56 12.86 -17.13
CA THR A 108 -11.41 13.59 -16.18
C THR A 108 -10.99 13.20 -14.76
N THR A 109 -10.60 14.18 -13.94
CA THR A 109 -10.22 13.95 -12.55
C THR A 109 -11.33 14.38 -11.62
N ILE A 110 -11.80 13.45 -10.77
CA ILE A 110 -12.75 13.74 -9.68
C ILE A 110 -11.93 13.84 -8.40
N THR A 111 -11.98 15.01 -7.76
CA THR A 111 -11.19 15.27 -6.56
C THR A 111 -12.06 15.42 -5.32
N ALA A 112 -11.51 15.01 -4.17
CA ALA A 112 -12.01 15.41 -2.86
C ALA A 112 -10.86 16.05 -2.06
N PRO A 113 -11.15 16.89 -1.06
CA PRO A 113 -10.11 17.41 -0.18
C PRO A 113 -9.29 16.28 0.46
N TRP A 114 -8.00 16.48 0.63
CA TRP A 114 -7.13 15.50 1.26
C TRP A 114 -7.63 15.09 2.66
N GLY A 115 -7.72 13.78 2.91
CA GLY A 115 -8.26 13.22 4.15
C GLY A 115 -9.78 13.06 4.18
N HIS A 116 -10.48 13.44 3.12
CA HIS A 116 -11.92 13.23 2.97
C HIS A 116 -12.23 12.11 1.96
N PRO A 117 -13.33 11.36 2.16
CA PRO A 117 -13.75 10.34 1.21
C PRO A 117 -14.16 10.95 -0.12
N LEU A 118 -14.10 10.14 -1.18
CA LEU A 118 -14.65 10.48 -2.48
C LEU A 118 -16.17 10.60 -2.40
N ASP A 119 -16.74 11.55 -3.13
CA ASP A 119 -18.18 11.63 -3.33
C ASP A 119 -18.63 10.54 -4.32
N VAL A 120 -19.26 9.50 -3.80
CA VAL A 120 -19.73 8.35 -4.59
C VAL A 120 -20.77 8.75 -5.61
N GLU A 121 -21.64 9.70 -5.29
CA GLU A 121 -22.69 10.15 -6.22
C GLU A 121 -22.10 11.00 -7.36
N ALA A 122 -21.10 11.83 -7.07
CA ALA A 122 -20.37 12.55 -8.12
C ALA A 122 -19.64 11.57 -9.06
N VAL A 123 -19.05 10.49 -8.51
CA VAL A 123 -18.42 9.43 -9.33
C VAL A 123 -19.46 8.72 -10.20
N ARG A 124 -20.62 8.36 -9.65
CA ARG A 124 -21.72 7.73 -10.40
C ARG A 124 -22.21 8.62 -11.55
N ALA A 125 -22.49 9.88 -11.25
CA ALA A 125 -22.95 10.84 -12.24
C ALA A 125 -21.96 11.01 -13.39
N GLU A 126 -20.66 10.99 -13.09
CA GLU A 126 -19.61 11.10 -14.11
C GLU A 126 -19.50 9.83 -14.97
N LEU A 127 -19.66 8.65 -14.38
CA LEU A 127 -19.72 7.38 -15.10
C LEU A 127 -20.96 7.27 -16.00
N GLU A 128 -22.09 7.79 -15.56
CA GLU A 128 -23.37 7.76 -16.31
C GLU A 128 -23.39 8.69 -17.54
N ARG A 129 -22.47 9.65 -17.64
CA ARG A 129 -22.29 10.44 -18.87
C ARG A 129 -21.86 9.63 -20.09
N GLY A 130 -21.44 8.38 -19.85
CA GLY A 130 -21.05 7.45 -20.92
C GLY A 130 -19.65 7.72 -21.47
N ASP A 131 -19.26 6.93 -22.48
CA ASP A 131 -17.97 7.00 -23.17
C ASP A 131 -16.75 6.84 -22.25
N VAL A 132 -16.91 6.19 -21.08
CA VAL A 132 -15.81 5.92 -20.15
C VAL A 132 -15.16 4.59 -20.50
N ARG A 133 -13.88 4.65 -20.85
CA ARG A 133 -13.07 3.47 -21.20
C ARG A 133 -12.40 2.86 -19.97
N ALA A 134 -11.95 3.69 -19.04
CA ALA A 134 -11.28 3.26 -17.82
C ALA A 134 -11.65 4.14 -16.63
N PHE A 135 -11.78 3.52 -15.46
CA PHE A 135 -11.91 4.16 -14.16
C PHE A 135 -10.70 3.77 -13.31
N CYS A 136 -9.92 4.77 -12.89
CA CYS A 136 -8.66 4.60 -12.15
C CYS A 136 -8.83 5.11 -10.72
N ALA A 137 -8.54 4.28 -9.73
CA ALA A 137 -8.66 4.64 -8.32
C ALA A 137 -7.48 4.15 -7.48
N VAL A 138 -7.04 4.98 -6.54
CA VAL A 138 -6.20 4.55 -5.43
C VAL A 138 -7.12 3.99 -4.34
N TYR A 139 -6.96 2.72 -3.97
CA TYR A 139 -7.80 2.13 -2.94
C TYR A 139 -7.41 2.61 -1.54
N ASN A 140 -6.12 2.57 -1.22
CA ASN A 140 -5.60 3.00 0.07
C ASN A 140 -4.68 4.22 -0.11
N GLU A 141 -5.17 5.40 0.21
CA GLU A 141 -4.42 6.65 0.10
C GLU A 141 -3.53 6.86 1.34
N THR A 142 -2.34 6.27 1.28
CA THR A 142 -1.38 6.22 2.40
C THR A 142 -0.89 7.60 2.84
N SER A 143 -0.90 8.59 1.94
CA SER A 143 -0.41 9.94 2.24
C SER A 143 -1.24 10.64 3.30
N VAL A 144 -2.52 10.30 3.38
CA VAL A 144 -3.51 10.87 4.30
C VAL A 144 -4.09 9.85 5.28
N GLY A 145 -3.71 8.56 5.17
CA GLY A 145 -4.21 7.48 6.04
C GLY A 145 -5.67 7.13 5.80
N LEU A 146 -6.14 7.20 4.56
CA LEU A 146 -7.54 7.00 4.19
C LEU A 146 -7.73 5.81 3.26
N ARG A 147 -8.80 5.05 3.46
CA ARG A 147 -9.28 3.99 2.56
C ARG A 147 -10.50 4.49 1.78
N ASN A 148 -10.42 4.49 0.45
CA ASN A 148 -11.54 4.83 -0.41
C ASN A 148 -12.60 3.73 -0.43
N ASP A 149 -13.88 4.09 -0.45
CA ASP A 149 -15.00 3.15 -0.45
C ASP A 149 -15.29 2.61 -1.87
N LEU A 150 -14.36 1.77 -2.36
CA LEU A 150 -14.49 1.18 -3.69
C LEU A 150 -15.67 0.19 -3.78
N ALA A 151 -16.11 -0.39 -2.68
CA ALA A 151 -17.28 -1.27 -2.65
C ALA A 151 -18.56 -0.54 -3.14
N ARG A 152 -18.73 0.73 -2.75
CA ARG A 152 -19.88 1.55 -3.20
C ARG A 152 -19.73 2.07 -4.63
N ILE A 153 -18.51 2.21 -5.12
CA ILE A 153 -18.18 2.70 -6.47
C ILE A 153 -18.27 1.56 -7.50
N ALA A 154 -17.81 0.37 -7.16
CA ALA A 154 -17.68 -0.79 -8.06
C ALA A 154 -18.94 -1.11 -8.89
N PRO A 155 -20.17 -1.10 -8.35
CA PRO A 155 -21.37 -1.36 -9.14
C PRO A 155 -21.57 -0.34 -10.29
N ALA A 156 -21.25 0.93 -10.06
CA ALA A 156 -21.37 1.97 -11.07
C ALA A 156 -20.30 1.81 -12.18
N VAL A 157 -19.05 1.45 -11.81
CA VAL A 157 -17.99 1.15 -12.77
C VAL A 157 -18.40 -0.04 -13.64
N ARG A 158 -18.90 -1.11 -13.03
CA ARG A 158 -19.38 -2.29 -13.76
C ARG A 158 -20.52 -1.94 -14.73
N LYS A 159 -21.50 -1.14 -14.30
CA LYS A 159 -22.62 -0.70 -15.13
C LYS A 159 -22.16 0.15 -16.33
N SER A 160 -21.13 0.98 -16.16
CA SER A 160 -20.59 1.82 -17.23
C SER A 160 -19.83 1.06 -18.31
N GLY A 161 -19.41 -0.19 -18.03
CA GLY A 161 -18.57 -0.98 -18.91
C GLY A 161 -17.10 -0.54 -18.94
N ALA A 162 -16.69 0.45 -18.14
CA ALA A 162 -15.29 0.87 -18.04
C ALA A 162 -14.39 -0.22 -17.43
N LEU A 163 -13.11 -0.24 -17.81
CA LEU A 163 -12.10 -1.03 -17.10
C LEU A 163 -11.90 -0.45 -15.71
N PHE A 164 -11.94 -1.29 -14.69
CA PHE A 164 -11.68 -0.90 -13.30
C PHE A 164 -10.21 -1.13 -12.94
N LEU A 165 -9.42 -0.06 -12.91
CA LEU A 165 -7.97 -0.08 -12.67
C LEU A 165 -7.65 0.47 -11.28
N VAL A 166 -7.03 -0.35 -10.43
CA VAL A 166 -6.86 -0.01 -9.02
C VAL A 166 -5.37 0.02 -8.62
N ASP A 167 -4.95 1.13 -8.06
CA ASP A 167 -3.73 1.20 -7.26
C ASP A 167 -4.01 0.56 -5.89
N GLY A 168 -3.59 -0.69 -5.72
CA GLY A 168 -3.61 -1.45 -4.48
C GLY A 168 -2.25 -1.55 -3.80
N ILE A 169 -1.27 -0.71 -4.19
CA ILE A 169 0.13 -0.79 -3.74
C ILE A 169 0.23 -0.90 -2.22
N SER A 170 -0.54 -0.14 -1.47
CA SER A 170 -0.54 -0.19 -0.02
C SER A 170 -1.81 -0.82 0.59
N ALA A 171 -2.69 -1.37 -0.24
CA ALA A 171 -3.90 -2.07 0.18
C ALA A 171 -3.69 -3.58 0.25
N VAL A 172 -3.07 -4.16 -0.79
CA VAL A 172 -2.88 -5.61 -0.92
C VAL A 172 -2.07 -6.15 0.26
N ALA A 173 -2.56 -7.23 0.86
CA ALA A 173 -2.06 -7.83 2.10
C ALA A 173 -2.01 -6.87 3.31
N GLY A 174 -2.77 -5.77 3.27
CA GLY A 174 -2.89 -4.81 4.37
C GLY A 174 -4.32 -4.53 4.78
N ILE A 175 -5.25 -4.49 3.81
CA ILE A 175 -6.70 -4.37 4.01
C ILE A 175 -7.44 -5.31 3.06
N PRO A 176 -8.69 -5.74 3.39
CA PRO A 176 -9.48 -6.59 2.50
C PRO A 176 -9.67 -5.96 1.13
N CYS A 177 -9.37 -6.71 0.07
CA CYS A 177 -9.51 -6.26 -1.32
C CYS A 177 -10.19 -7.36 -2.16
N PRO A 178 -11.52 -7.48 -2.15
CA PRO A 178 -12.26 -8.54 -2.84
C PRO A 178 -12.32 -8.26 -4.36
N ILE A 179 -11.23 -8.56 -5.06
CA ILE A 179 -11.00 -8.23 -6.48
C ILE A 179 -12.14 -8.73 -7.38
N ALA A 180 -12.53 -10.00 -7.22
CA ALA A 180 -13.58 -10.62 -8.03
C ALA A 180 -14.97 -10.01 -7.76
N GLU A 181 -15.30 -9.78 -6.49
CA GLU A 181 -16.58 -9.20 -6.08
C GLU A 181 -16.75 -7.78 -6.63
N TRP A 182 -15.71 -6.96 -6.55
CA TRP A 182 -15.75 -5.59 -7.07
C TRP A 182 -15.59 -5.51 -8.58
N GLY A 183 -15.17 -6.59 -9.23
CA GLY A 183 -14.92 -6.62 -10.67
C GLY A 183 -13.73 -5.75 -11.08
N ILE A 184 -12.67 -5.79 -10.27
CA ILE A 184 -11.43 -5.09 -10.60
C ILE A 184 -10.74 -5.77 -11.76
N ASP A 185 -10.52 -5.05 -12.85
CA ASP A 185 -9.88 -5.56 -14.06
C ASP A 185 -8.36 -5.62 -13.95
N ALA A 186 -7.76 -4.65 -13.26
CA ALA A 186 -6.33 -4.69 -12.99
C ALA A 186 -6.00 -4.06 -11.63
N LEU A 187 -5.10 -4.69 -10.90
CA LEU A 187 -4.66 -4.27 -9.57
C LEU A 187 -3.15 -4.38 -9.44
N VAL A 188 -2.53 -3.35 -8.89
CA VAL A 188 -1.09 -3.31 -8.63
C VAL A 188 -0.82 -3.40 -7.13
N ALA A 189 0.13 -4.27 -6.75
CA ALA A 189 0.67 -4.37 -5.39
C ALA A 189 2.16 -4.00 -5.37
N GLY A 190 2.63 -3.43 -4.27
CA GLY A 190 4.04 -3.11 -4.06
C GLY A 190 4.70 -4.06 -3.06
N SER A 191 5.90 -4.56 -3.37
CA SER A 191 6.61 -5.53 -2.53
C SER A 191 6.90 -5.04 -1.11
N GLN A 192 7.19 -3.73 -0.95
CA GLN A 192 7.62 -3.10 0.30
C GLN A 192 6.46 -2.64 1.21
N LYS A 193 5.24 -3.10 0.95
CA LYS A 193 4.01 -2.73 1.68
C LYS A 193 3.48 -3.92 2.50
N GLY A 194 2.21 -4.27 2.41
CA GLY A 194 1.59 -5.35 3.19
C GLY A 194 2.30 -6.70 3.08
N LEU A 195 2.93 -7.00 1.94
CA LEU A 195 3.71 -8.22 1.75
C LEU A 195 5.03 -8.25 2.54
N ALA A 196 5.58 -7.08 2.90
CA ALA A 196 6.83 -6.94 3.66
C ALA A 196 8.08 -7.57 2.99
N ALA A 197 8.15 -7.52 1.68
CA ALA A 197 9.36 -7.78 0.91
C ALA A 197 10.16 -6.49 0.67
N PRO A 198 11.43 -6.56 0.26
CA PRO A 198 12.21 -5.39 -0.11
C PRO A 198 11.56 -4.57 -1.23
N ALA A 199 11.80 -3.25 -1.22
CA ALA A 199 11.36 -2.38 -2.31
C ALA A 199 12.05 -2.76 -3.63
N GLY A 200 11.34 -2.66 -4.75
CA GLY A 200 11.91 -2.86 -6.08
C GLY A 200 11.18 -3.90 -6.93
N LEU A 201 10.06 -4.45 -6.44
CA LEU A 201 9.16 -5.29 -7.24
C LEU A 201 7.73 -4.76 -7.19
N ALA A 202 7.03 -4.89 -8.32
CA ALA A 202 5.60 -4.69 -8.43
C ALA A 202 4.92 -5.99 -8.87
N MET A 203 3.85 -6.37 -8.20
CA MET A 203 3.00 -7.49 -8.59
C MET A 203 1.72 -6.94 -9.21
N VAL A 204 1.31 -7.49 -10.34
CA VAL A 204 0.13 -7.04 -11.09
C VAL A 204 -0.81 -8.20 -11.29
N HIS A 205 -2.07 -8.01 -10.92
CA HIS A 205 -3.18 -8.90 -11.26
C HIS A 205 -3.98 -8.30 -12.43
N LEU A 206 -4.41 -9.15 -13.34
CA LEU A 206 -5.23 -8.80 -14.51
C LEU A 206 -6.38 -9.78 -14.65
N SER A 207 -7.60 -9.26 -14.88
CA SER A 207 -8.74 -10.08 -15.32
C SER A 207 -8.53 -10.60 -16.76
N GLU A 208 -9.27 -11.61 -17.17
CA GLU A 208 -9.25 -12.09 -18.56
C GLU A 208 -9.61 -10.95 -19.54
N ARG A 209 -10.58 -10.11 -19.18
CA ARG A 209 -10.96 -8.93 -19.93
C ARG A 209 -9.77 -7.96 -20.09
N ALA A 210 -9.06 -7.65 -19.00
CA ALA A 210 -7.90 -6.77 -19.06
C ALA A 210 -6.77 -7.36 -19.91
N VAL A 211 -6.54 -8.68 -19.85
CA VAL A 211 -5.55 -9.35 -20.68
C VAL A 211 -5.89 -9.21 -22.16
N GLY A 212 -7.18 -9.35 -22.55
CA GLY A 212 -7.65 -9.17 -23.92
C GLY A 212 -7.54 -7.72 -24.43
N GLU A 213 -7.43 -6.76 -23.52
CA GLU A 213 -7.32 -5.33 -23.83
C GLU A 213 -5.86 -4.80 -23.79
N LEU A 214 -4.87 -5.65 -23.46
CA LEU A 214 -3.49 -5.21 -23.40
C LEU A 214 -2.97 -4.73 -24.78
N ALA A 215 -2.30 -3.57 -24.76
CA ALA A 215 -1.61 -3.05 -25.93
C ALA A 215 -0.13 -2.75 -25.59
N PRO A 216 0.82 -3.20 -26.40
CA PRO A 216 2.25 -2.99 -26.16
C PRO A 216 2.63 -1.54 -26.49
N ARG A 217 2.71 -0.68 -25.46
CA ARG A 217 3.12 0.72 -25.59
C ARG A 217 4.49 1.03 -25.00
N THR A 218 5.01 0.10 -24.22
CA THR A 218 6.33 0.19 -23.61
C THR A 218 7.10 -1.09 -23.91
N PHE A 219 8.41 -1.01 -23.97
CA PHE A 219 9.24 -2.20 -24.16
C PHE A 219 9.48 -2.91 -22.81
N TYR A 220 10.03 -2.21 -21.84
CA TYR A 220 10.43 -2.81 -20.55
C TYR A 220 9.24 -3.16 -19.66
N LEU A 221 8.20 -2.32 -19.66
CA LEU A 221 7.00 -2.46 -18.82
C LEU A 221 5.84 -3.15 -19.53
N ASP A 222 6.08 -3.85 -20.65
CA ASP A 222 5.03 -4.53 -21.40
C ASP A 222 4.48 -5.74 -20.62
N LEU A 223 3.28 -5.59 -20.08
CA LEU A 223 2.60 -6.63 -19.29
C LEU A 223 2.36 -7.92 -20.07
N ALA A 224 2.12 -7.83 -21.39
CA ALA A 224 1.92 -9.01 -22.23
C ALA A 224 3.19 -9.86 -22.29
N SER A 225 4.35 -9.23 -22.46
CA SER A 225 5.66 -9.90 -22.43
C SER A 225 5.97 -10.52 -21.07
N HIS A 226 5.65 -9.81 -19.98
CA HIS A 226 5.82 -10.34 -18.60
C HIS A 226 4.92 -11.56 -18.36
N LEU A 227 3.66 -11.53 -18.76
CA LEU A 227 2.75 -12.67 -18.65
C LEU A 227 3.21 -13.86 -19.49
N ALA A 228 3.64 -13.62 -20.74
CA ALA A 228 4.10 -14.67 -21.65
C ALA A 228 5.35 -15.38 -21.11
N SER A 229 6.29 -14.64 -20.54
CA SER A 229 7.49 -15.20 -19.91
C SER A 229 7.15 -15.91 -18.59
N GLY A 230 6.28 -15.33 -17.77
CA GLY A 230 5.83 -15.93 -16.51
C GLY A 230 5.17 -17.29 -16.69
N ARG A 231 4.41 -17.52 -17.78
CA ARG A 231 3.85 -18.85 -18.12
C ARG A 231 4.92 -19.92 -18.32
N LYS A 232 6.15 -19.51 -18.69
CA LYS A 232 7.32 -20.37 -18.85
C LYS A 232 8.21 -20.40 -17.61
N ASN A 233 7.75 -19.85 -16.49
CA ASN A 233 8.52 -19.67 -15.25
C ASN A 233 9.80 -18.84 -15.46
N ASP A 234 9.71 -17.81 -16.29
CA ASP A 234 10.84 -16.96 -16.64
C ASP A 234 10.43 -15.47 -16.61
N THR A 235 11.36 -14.59 -16.87
CA THR A 235 11.17 -13.14 -17.00
C THR A 235 11.58 -12.68 -18.40
N PRO A 236 10.94 -11.66 -19.00
CA PRO A 236 11.29 -11.22 -20.36
C PRO A 236 12.69 -10.59 -20.43
N TRP A 237 13.12 -9.95 -19.33
CA TRP A 237 14.40 -9.25 -19.18
C TRP A 237 15.13 -9.80 -17.98
N THR A 238 16.42 -9.43 -17.82
CA THR A 238 17.19 -9.79 -16.62
C THR A 238 16.52 -9.24 -15.36
N PRO A 239 16.06 -10.11 -14.45
CA PRO A 239 15.35 -9.69 -13.24
C PRO A 239 16.32 -9.26 -12.14
N ALA A 240 15.82 -8.54 -11.16
CA ALA A 240 16.54 -8.28 -9.90
C ALA A 240 16.54 -9.56 -9.03
N VAL A 241 17.34 -10.54 -9.37
CA VAL A 241 17.35 -11.90 -8.79
C VAL A 241 17.24 -11.93 -7.27
N PRO A 242 18.07 -11.17 -6.50
CA PRO A 242 17.95 -11.17 -5.04
C PRO A 242 16.57 -10.74 -4.52
N LEU A 243 15.89 -9.84 -5.25
CA LEU A 243 14.53 -9.40 -4.87
C LEU A 243 13.49 -10.49 -5.15
N PHE A 244 13.66 -11.30 -6.20
CA PHE A 244 12.77 -12.44 -6.47
C PHE A 244 12.94 -13.54 -5.41
N LEU A 245 14.16 -13.79 -4.95
CA LEU A 245 14.41 -14.67 -3.81
C LEU A 245 13.71 -14.18 -2.54
N ALA A 246 13.83 -12.90 -2.24
CA ALA A 246 13.14 -12.27 -1.12
C ALA A 246 11.61 -12.28 -1.28
N LEU A 247 11.10 -12.07 -2.50
CA LEU A 247 9.67 -12.12 -2.80
C LEU A 247 9.09 -13.51 -2.52
N ARG A 248 9.76 -14.56 -3.01
CA ARG A 248 9.38 -15.95 -2.72
C ARG A 248 9.23 -16.19 -1.23
N GLU A 249 10.23 -15.80 -0.45
CA GLU A 249 10.23 -15.99 1.00
C GLU A 249 9.14 -15.18 1.71
N ALA A 250 8.89 -13.94 1.26
CA ALA A 250 7.79 -13.12 1.79
C ALA A 250 6.40 -13.71 1.48
N LEU A 251 6.22 -14.30 0.30
CA LEU A 251 5.00 -15.01 -0.08
C LEU A 251 4.80 -16.30 0.72
N LEU A 252 5.89 -17.04 1.03
CA LEU A 252 5.83 -18.20 1.91
C LEU A 252 5.40 -17.81 3.33
N LEU A 253 5.95 -16.73 3.88
CA LEU A 253 5.53 -16.18 5.17
C LEU A 253 4.06 -15.73 5.16
N LEU A 254 3.60 -15.13 4.07
CA LEU A 254 2.18 -14.77 3.94
C LEU A 254 1.28 -16.01 3.91
N ARG A 255 1.69 -17.08 3.23
CA ARG A 255 0.98 -18.35 3.20
C ARG A 255 0.94 -19.01 4.59
N GLU A 256 2.05 -18.97 5.34
CA GLU A 256 2.15 -19.49 6.72
C GLU A 256 1.22 -18.73 7.68
N GLU A 257 1.18 -17.38 7.59
CA GLU A 257 0.33 -16.52 8.41
C GLU A 257 -1.13 -16.53 7.95
N THR A 258 -1.39 -16.87 6.72
CA THR A 258 -2.61 -16.66 5.91
C THR A 258 -2.87 -15.19 5.57
N LEU A 259 -3.59 -14.94 4.48
CA LEU A 259 -4.00 -13.58 4.11
C LEU A 259 -4.94 -12.99 5.19
N GLU A 260 -5.90 -13.78 5.65
CA GLU A 260 -6.87 -13.39 6.68
C GLU A 260 -6.17 -13.03 8.00
N GLY A 261 -5.19 -13.85 8.44
CA GLY A 261 -4.39 -13.59 9.63
C GLY A 261 -3.60 -12.28 9.51
N ARG A 262 -2.98 -12.03 8.34
CA ARG A 262 -2.28 -10.79 8.04
C ARG A 262 -3.19 -9.56 8.11
N LEU A 263 -4.39 -9.64 7.51
CA LEU A 263 -5.37 -8.56 7.51
C LEU A 263 -5.92 -8.30 8.92
N ALA A 264 -6.21 -9.36 9.69
CA ALA A 264 -6.67 -9.26 11.08
C ALA A 264 -5.63 -8.55 11.94
N ARG A 265 -4.37 -9.00 11.93
CA ARG A 265 -3.28 -8.39 12.69
C ARG A 265 -3.06 -6.92 12.33
N THR A 266 -3.11 -6.59 11.04
CA THR A 266 -2.97 -5.19 10.58
C THR A 266 -4.09 -4.32 11.13
N ARG A 267 -5.34 -4.79 11.11
CA ARG A 267 -6.51 -4.10 11.64
C ARG A 267 -6.42 -3.92 13.16
N GLU A 268 -6.06 -4.96 13.90
CA GLU A 268 -5.91 -4.91 15.36
C GLU A 268 -4.88 -3.87 15.80
N LEU A 269 -3.71 -3.82 15.14
CA LEU A 269 -2.69 -2.81 15.42
C LEU A 269 -3.19 -1.39 15.09
N ALA A 270 -3.95 -1.23 14.01
CA ALA A 270 -4.55 0.05 13.65
C ALA A 270 -5.59 0.51 14.67
N GLU A 271 -6.45 -0.39 15.13
CA GLU A 271 -7.46 -0.11 16.16
C GLU A 271 -6.82 0.27 17.50
N ALA A 272 -5.78 -0.47 17.93
CA ALA A 272 -5.01 -0.14 19.12
C ALA A 272 -4.33 1.24 19.01
N THR A 273 -3.75 1.54 17.84
CA THR A 273 -3.15 2.84 17.56
C THR A 273 -4.17 3.97 17.64
N ARG A 274 -5.33 3.82 16.98
CA ARG A 274 -6.41 4.84 17.00
C ARG A 274 -6.97 5.06 18.42
N ALA A 275 -7.10 4.02 19.21
CA ALA A 275 -7.52 4.13 20.59
C ALA A 275 -6.50 4.89 21.45
N ALA A 276 -5.21 4.61 21.28
CA ALA A 276 -4.15 5.32 21.98
C ALA A 276 -4.07 6.79 21.55
N VAL A 277 -4.27 7.10 20.25
CA VAL A 277 -4.39 8.47 19.73
C VAL A 277 -5.53 9.22 20.44
N ALA A 278 -6.71 8.62 20.52
CA ALA A 278 -7.86 9.21 21.20
C ALA A 278 -7.61 9.40 22.71
N ALA A 279 -7.00 8.41 23.38
CA ALA A 279 -6.67 8.49 24.81
C ALA A 279 -5.65 9.59 25.13
N LEU A 280 -4.80 9.98 24.16
CA LEU A 280 -3.87 11.10 24.28
C LEU A 280 -4.49 12.45 23.88
N GLY A 281 -5.75 12.50 23.48
CA GLY A 281 -6.40 13.72 22.98
C GLY A 281 -5.83 14.20 21.65
N LEU A 282 -5.21 13.30 20.87
CA LEU A 282 -4.72 13.59 19.52
C LEU A 282 -5.81 13.36 18.49
N GLU A 283 -5.69 14.00 17.33
CA GLU A 283 -6.69 13.94 16.27
C GLU A 283 -6.17 13.16 15.05
N LEU A 284 -7.00 12.29 14.52
CA LEU A 284 -6.76 11.69 13.21
C LEU A 284 -6.83 12.78 12.12
N PHE A 285 -6.02 12.64 11.09
CA PHE A 285 -6.11 13.55 9.94
C PHE A 285 -7.30 13.20 9.04
N PRO A 286 -7.53 11.93 8.63
CA PRO A 286 -8.67 11.57 7.80
C PRO A 286 -9.97 11.50 8.60
N ASP A 287 -11.09 11.48 7.89
CA ASP A 287 -12.39 11.10 8.47
C ASP A 287 -12.26 9.70 9.12
N PRO A 288 -12.54 9.56 10.44
CA PRO A 288 -12.35 8.30 11.16
C PRO A 288 -13.11 7.11 10.55
N ARG A 289 -14.25 7.34 9.89
CA ARG A 289 -15.05 6.30 9.24
C ARG A 289 -14.33 5.62 8.06
N TYR A 290 -13.40 6.34 7.46
CA TYR A 290 -12.61 5.91 6.30
C TYR A 290 -11.13 5.74 6.63
N ALA A 291 -10.75 5.79 7.92
CA ALA A 291 -9.37 5.60 8.33
C ALA A 291 -8.84 4.25 7.85
N SER A 292 -7.61 4.26 7.33
CA SER A 292 -6.92 3.07 6.84
C SER A 292 -6.44 2.19 7.98
N ASP A 293 -6.45 0.87 7.79
CA ASP A 293 -5.81 -0.06 8.73
C ASP A 293 -4.31 -0.23 8.47
N THR A 294 -3.79 0.19 7.31
CA THR A 294 -2.35 0.06 7.01
C THR A 294 -1.50 1.16 7.63
N VAL A 295 -2.10 2.30 7.93
CA VAL A 295 -1.43 3.50 8.46
C VAL A 295 -2.40 4.39 9.19
N THR A 296 -2.01 4.91 10.34
CA THR A 296 -2.73 5.98 11.05
C THR A 296 -2.02 7.31 10.82
N ALA A 297 -2.71 8.25 10.18
CA ALA A 297 -2.24 9.63 10.02
C ALA A 297 -2.82 10.52 11.13
N ILE A 298 -1.95 11.22 11.83
CA ILE A 298 -2.26 11.97 13.06
C ILE A 298 -1.85 13.42 12.84
N ARG A 299 -2.72 14.37 13.18
CA ARG A 299 -2.37 15.80 13.19
C ARG A 299 -1.29 16.07 14.22
N ASN A 300 -0.31 16.90 13.88
CA ASN A 300 0.63 17.35 14.89
C ASN A 300 -0.14 18.09 16.01
N PRO A 301 0.20 17.82 17.29
CA PRO A 301 -0.45 18.52 18.39
C PRO A 301 -0.27 20.04 18.23
N PRO A 302 -1.31 20.85 18.51
CA PRO A 302 -1.19 22.29 18.36
C PRO A 302 0.01 22.85 19.14
N GLY A 303 0.85 23.67 18.49
CA GLY A 303 2.06 24.26 19.08
C GLY A 303 3.26 23.34 19.20
N LEU A 304 3.21 22.13 18.63
CA LEU A 304 4.36 21.24 18.46
C LEU A 304 4.69 21.09 16.98
N GLU A 305 5.90 21.41 16.62
CA GLU A 305 6.40 21.19 15.28
C GLU A 305 6.69 19.70 15.02
N ASP A 306 6.59 19.27 13.76
CA ASP A 306 6.91 17.90 13.35
C ASP A 306 8.30 17.44 13.85
N ALA A 307 9.27 18.37 13.87
CA ALA A 307 10.61 18.11 14.37
C ALA A 307 10.63 17.79 15.88
N GLU A 308 9.74 18.40 16.67
CA GLU A 308 9.66 18.17 18.12
C GLU A 308 9.00 16.82 18.43
N VAL A 309 8.17 16.32 17.53
CA VAL A 309 7.56 14.99 17.66
C VAL A 309 8.48 13.93 17.05
N ARG A 310 8.62 13.90 15.71
CA ARG A 310 9.30 12.80 15.01
C ARG A 310 10.81 12.77 15.22
N LYS A 311 11.50 13.92 15.17
CA LYS A 311 12.96 13.93 15.39
C LYS A 311 13.32 13.60 16.83
N VAL A 312 12.48 13.98 17.80
CA VAL A 312 12.69 13.59 19.20
C VAL A 312 12.47 12.09 19.37
N LEU A 313 11.42 11.52 18.78
CA LEU A 313 11.21 10.07 18.76
C LEU A 313 12.41 9.35 18.14
N GLN A 314 12.88 9.80 16.98
CA GLN A 314 14.02 9.20 16.28
C GLN A 314 15.31 9.30 17.11
N ASN A 315 15.68 10.50 17.53
CA ASN A 315 17.02 10.74 18.09
C ASN A 315 17.16 10.34 19.57
N ARG A 316 16.04 10.36 20.34
CA ARG A 316 16.06 10.03 21.77
C ARG A 316 15.58 8.63 22.09
N TYR A 317 14.64 8.10 21.29
CA TYR A 317 13.96 6.84 21.57
C TYR A 317 14.21 5.78 20.50
N ASN A 318 14.97 6.10 19.45
CA ASN A 318 15.26 5.23 18.31
C ASN A 318 13.98 4.72 17.62
N ILE A 319 12.97 5.60 17.47
CA ILE A 319 11.67 5.28 16.87
C ILE A 319 11.52 6.05 15.56
N LEU A 320 11.36 5.36 14.44
CA LEU A 320 11.20 5.96 13.13
C LEU A 320 9.73 5.93 12.68
N LEU A 321 9.16 7.13 12.56
CA LEU A 321 7.83 7.40 12.00
C LEU A 321 7.93 8.21 10.71
N GLN A 322 6.89 8.20 9.90
CA GLN A 322 6.83 8.95 8.65
C GLN A 322 6.07 10.27 8.83
N GLY A 323 6.58 11.36 8.26
CA GLY A 323 5.88 12.65 8.22
C GLY A 323 4.86 12.77 7.11
N GLY A 324 4.17 13.90 7.03
CA GLY A 324 3.32 14.27 5.90
C GLY A 324 4.09 14.43 4.61
N GLN A 325 3.40 14.36 3.49
CA GLN A 325 3.92 14.55 2.14
C GLN A 325 3.19 15.71 1.45
N GLY A 326 3.83 16.38 0.49
CA GLY A 326 3.22 17.46 -0.28
C GLY A 326 2.63 18.54 0.63
N ALA A 327 1.36 18.85 0.47
CA ALA A 327 0.62 19.85 1.25
C ALA A 327 0.53 19.56 2.75
N LEU A 328 0.84 18.33 3.19
CA LEU A 328 0.82 17.90 4.60
C LEU A 328 2.21 17.85 5.25
N THR A 329 3.26 18.26 4.54
CA THR A 329 4.60 18.35 5.12
C THR A 329 4.58 19.22 6.38
N GLY A 330 5.08 18.70 7.50
CA GLY A 330 5.10 19.36 8.79
C GLY A 330 3.77 19.43 9.54
N LYS A 331 2.65 18.98 8.95
CA LYS A 331 1.31 19.09 9.57
C LYS A 331 0.82 17.81 10.23
N ILE A 332 1.32 16.67 9.79
CA ILE A 332 0.95 15.35 10.29
C ILE A 332 2.16 14.46 10.45
N PHE A 333 2.03 13.45 11.28
CA PHE A 333 2.90 12.28 11.27
C PHE A 333 2.07 11.00 11.10
N ARG A 334 2.72 9.92 10.67
CA ARG A 334 2.05 8.66 10.33
C ARG A 334 2.72 7.48 11.00
N ILE A 335 1.89 6.59 11.56
CA ILE A 335 2.29 5.31 12.17
C ILE A 335 1.83 4.20 11.23
N GLY A 336 2.76 3.40 10.72
CA GLY A 336 2.47 2.25 9.86
C GLY A 336 2.19 0.99 10.67
N HIS A 337 1.28 0.14 10.19
CA HIS A 337 0.89 -1.11 10.86
C HIS A 337 1.21 -2.35 10.03
N MET A 338 1.74 -2.16 8.82
CA MET A 338 2.11 -3.23 7.90
C MET A 338 3.48 -3.86 8.25
N GLY A 339 3.79 -4.96 7.57
CA GLY A 339 5.04 -5.65 7.74
C GLY A 339 5.07 -6.51 8.99
N ILE A 340 6.16 -6.45 9.73
CA ILE A 340 6.34 -7.16 11.01
C ILE A 340 6.12 -6.25 12.23
N ALA A 341 5.30 -5.20 12.08
CA ALA A 341 4.89 -4.36 13.20
C ALA A 341 4.17 -5.18 14.27
N SER A 342 4.35 -4.80 15.53
CA SER A 342 3.83 -5.52 16.69
C SER A 342 3.28 -4.57 17.75
N TYR A 343 2.56 -5.12 18.73
CA TYR A 343 2.13 -4.38 19.91
C TYR A 343 3.31 -3.80 20.72
N ALA A 344 4.45 -4.52 20.79
CA ALA A 344 5.66 -4.01 21.44
C ALA A 344 6.17 -2.73 20.77
N ASP A 345 6.17 -2.67 19.44
CA ASP A 345 6.53 -1.46 18.69
C ASP A 345 5.58 -0.28 19.00
N LEU A 346 4.28 -0.56 19.14
CA LEU A 346 3.28 0.46 19.52
C LEU A 346 3.50 0.94 20.95
N LEU A 347 3.69 0.04 21.93
CA LEU A 347 3.92 0.39 23.33
C LEU A 347 5.12 1.32 23.48
N ILE A 348 6.25 1.00 22.85
CA ILE A 348 7.46 1.85 22.87
C ILE A 348 7.17 3.20 22.21
N THR A 349 6.46 3.22 21.09
CA THR A 349 6.15 4.45 20.35
C THR A 349 5.25 5.37 21.17
N PHE A 350 4.19 4.84 21.78
CA PHE A 350 3.26 5.64 22.58
C PHE A 350 3.86 6.08 23.91
N ALA A 351 4.72 5.26 24.55
CA ALA A 351 5.51 5.71 25.69
C ALA A 351 6.40 6.91 25.34
N GLY A 352 7.04 6.89 24.17
CA GLY A 352 7.82 8.02 23.65
C GLY A 352 6.96 9.27 23.40
N LEU A 353 5.79 9.10 22.76
CA LEU A 353 4.83 10.18 22.52
C LEU A 353 4.32 10.80 23.83
N GLU A 354 3.98 10.00 24.83
CA GLU A 354 3.57 10.48 26.15
C GLU A 354 4.65 11.34 26.81
N ARG A 355 5.93 10.96 26.69
CA ARG A 355 7.05 11.75 27.22
C ARG A 355 7.16 13.12 26.55
N ILE A 356 6.92 13.18 25.23
CA ILE A 356 6.92 14.44 24.48
C ILE A 356 5.75 15.31 24.89
N LEU A 357 4.53 14.75 24.96
CA LEU A 357 3.32 15.47 25.36
C LEU A 357 3.40 15.96 26.80
N ALA A 358 3.95 15.14 27.72
CA ALA A 358 4.16 15.55 29.13
C ALA A 358 5.10 16.76 29.22
N LYS A 359 6.22 16.75 28.46
CA LYS A 359 7.15 17.89 28.44
C LYS A 359 6.50 19.15 27.88
N ALA A 360 5.55 19.01 26.95
CA ALA A 360 4.79 20.13 26.41
C ALA A 360 3.57 20.55 27.26
N GLY A 361 3.35 19.93 28.43
CA GLY A 361 2.18 20.18 29.29
C GLY A 361 0.83 19.76 28.63
N ARG A 362 0.85 18.78 27.72
CA ARG A 362 -0.30 18.36 26.91
C ARG A 362 -0.73 16.90 27.15
N LEU A 363 -0.07 16.18 28.04
CA LEU A 363 -0.44 14.80 28.37
C LEU A 363 -1.68 14.79 29.28
N PRO A 364 -2.80 14.17 28.88
CA PRO A 364 -4.01 14.12 29.70
C PRO A 364 -3.78 13.44 31.06
N ARG A 365 -3.15 12.26 31.02
CA ARG A 365 -2.67 11.53 32.21
C ARG A 365 -1.53 10.56 31.79
N PRO A 366 -0.57 10.28 32.69
CA PRO A 366 0.47 9.28 32.45
C PRO A 366 -0.13 7.90 32.16
N GLY A 367 0.41 7.21 31.14
CA GLY A 367 -0.01 5.88 30.75
C GLY A 367 -1.32 5.81 29.97
N ALA A 368 -1.93 6.93 29.57
CA ALA A 368 -3.22 6.94 28.86
C ALA A 368 -3.14 6.21 27.51
N GLY A 369 -2.16 6.53 26.68
CA GLY A 369 -1.99 5.90 25.37
C GLY A 369 -1.48 4.47 25.48
N VAL A 370 -0.50 4.23 26.36
CA VAL A 370 0.03 2.89 26.62
C VAL A 370 -1.06 1.96 27.17
N GLY A 371 -1.87 2.43 28.13
CA GLY A 371 -2.99 1.67 28.70
C GLY A 371 -4.02 1.30 27.65
N ALA A 372 -4.38 2.22 26.75
CA ALA A 372 -5.33 1.96 25.67
C ALA A 372 -4.84 0.89 24.67
N ILE A 373 -3.52 0.74 24.50
CA ILE A 373 -2.93 -0.35 23.71
C ILE A 373 -3.03 -1.67 24.48
N VAL A 374 -2.64 -1.69 25.76
CA VAL A 374 -2.67 -2.89 26.60
C VAL A 374 -4.07 -3.49 26.67
N GLU A 375 -5.12 -2.67 26.81
CA GLU A 375 -6.52 -3.10 26.82
C GLU A 375 -6.96 -3.82 25.53
N ARG A 376 -6.21 -3.64 24.42
CA ARG A 376 -6.50 -4.23 23.10
C ARG A 376 -5.53 -5.34 22.73
N MET A 377 -4.53 -5.61 23.53
CA MET A 377 -3.66 -6.76 23.27
C MET A 377 -4.46 -8.06 23.44
N PRO A 378 -4.24 -9.04 22.56
CA PRO A 378 -4.82 -10.37 22.76
C PRO A 378 -4.50 -10.88 24.17
N GLY A 379 -5.49 -11.43 24.84
CA GLY A 379 -5.28 -12.09 26.15
C GLY A 379 -4.27 -13.24 26.03
N ALA A 380 -3.54 -13.51 27.12
CA ALA A 380 -2.63 -14.64 27.20
C ALA A 380 -3.37 -15.98 27.15
#